data_d46f066d77c1de76e74495ad962f67c9
#
_entry.id   d46f066d77c1de76e74495ad962f67c9
#
_cell.length_a   1.000
_cell.length_b   1.000
_cell.length_c   1.000
_cell.angle_alpha   90.00
_cell.angle_beta   90.00
_cell.angle_gamma   90.00
#
_symmetry.space_group_name_H-M   'P 1'
#
loop_
_entity.id
_entity.type
_entity.pdbx_description
1 polymer ?
#
loop_
_entity_poly.entity_id
_entity_poly.type
_entity_poly.pdbx_seq_one_letter_code
_entity_poly.pdbx_strand_id
1 'polypeptide(L)'
;MLSMQLREGDKMLTLLEQAGKMGASDVHLTVGSKPMMRCQGKLLPIADNIVTATDMESFAAAVLTKHLNTEFKRIGEVDFAYSLNDAIRCRMNLFRQCDSIAAAIRLIAAQIPTCEELGLPQTVCDFTALKNGLVLITGPTCSGKSTTLAAIINKLNEEQSMHILTLEDPVEYKHAAKKCIINQREVGSDTKSFAAGLRSALREDPDVIMVGELRDKDTMSTALKAAETGHLVFATLHTGDAVTTVSRIIDFFPENQQQIKSQLAACLQGIACQELLPNAYGNGRVAAFEIMTMTPALRNLIREGKVHQLESFIQTGIQYGMITKADYIRKLQQEGKVQK
;
A
#
# COMPACT_ATOMS: atom_id res chain seq x y z
N MET A 1 -16.13 43.61 0.64
CA MET A 1 -15.84 42.77 1.82
C MET A 1 -16.92 41.72 1.89
N LEU A 2 -16.76 40.56 1.21
CA LEU A 2 -17.61 39.40 1.41
C LEU A 2 -16.99 38.63 2.59
N SER A 3 -17.66 38.58 3.71
CA SER A 3 -17.37 37.71 4.83
C SER A 3 -17.59 36.27 4.33
N MET A 4 -16.51 35.53 4.08
CA MET A 4 -16.53 34.07 3.94
C MET A 4 -17.03 33.52 5.30
N GLN A 5 -18.32 33.25 5.40
CA GLN A 5 -18.84 32.36 6.44
C GLN A 5 -18.29 30.99 6.12
N LEU A 6 -17.28 30.54 6.86
CA LEU A 6 -16.80 29.17 6.87
C LEU A 6 -18.02 28.28 7.14
N ARG A 7 -18.36 27.39 6.23
CA ARG A 7 -19.39 26.38 6.47
C ARG A 7 -18.92 25.51 7.65
N GLU A 8 -19.82 25.09 8.52
CA GLU A 8 -19.46 24.30 9.73
C GLU A 8 -18.64 23.03 9.38
N GLY A 9 -18.81 22.45 8.19
CA GLY A 9 -17.95 21.39 7.67
C GLY A 9 -16.49 21.77 7.47
N ASP A 10 -16.17 23.04 7.24
CA ASP A 10 -14.82 23.55 7.06
C ASP A 10 -14.01 23.51 8.38
N LYS A 11 -14.66 23.57 9.55
CA LYS A 11 -14.00 23.55 10.85
C LYS A 11 -13.26 22.22 11.09
N MET A 12 -13.90 21.08 10.82
CA MET A 12 -13.25 19.77 11.00
C MET A 12 -12.15 19.54 9.96
N LEU A 13 -12.35 19.98 8.71
CA LEU A 13 -11.32 19.92 7.67
C LEU A 13 -10.10 20.79 8.03
N THR A 14 -10.31 21.97 8.61
CA THR A 14 -9.24 22.85 9.11
C THR A 14 -8.44 22.17 10.24
N LEU A 15 -9.11 21.44 11.15
CA LEU A 15 -8.42 20.67 12.20
C LEU A 15 -7.56 19.54 11.61
N LEU A 16 -7.98 18.88 10.53
CA LEU A 16 -7.16 17.89 9.84
C LEU A 16 -5.92 18.51 9.22
N GLU A 17 -6.03 19.69 8.62
CA GLU A 17 -4.87 20.43 8.09
C GLU A 17 -3.88 20.82 9.20
N GLN A 18 -4.39 21.30 10.35
CA GLN A 18 -3.56 21.60 11.50
C GLN A 18 -2.83 20.36 12.02
N ALA A 19 -3.55 19.25 12.19
CA ALA A 19 -2.95 17.98 12.59
C ALA A 19 -1.85 17.51 11.61
N GLY A 20 -2.07 17.65 10.30
CA GLY A 20 -1.08 17.35 9.27
C GLY A 20 0.18 18.21 9.40
N LYS A 21 0.05 19.53 9.64
CA LYS A 21 1.18 20.43 9.88
C LYS A 21 1.95 20.09 11.16
N MET A 22 1.27 19.50 12.15
CA MET A 22 1.88 19.03 13.40
C MET A 22 2.52 17.64 13.28
N GLY A 23 2.49 17.01 12.09
CA GLY A 23 3.07 15.69 11.85
C GLY A 23 2.27 14.54 12.43
N ALA A 24 0.95 14.71 12.58
CA ALA A 24 0.07 13.64 13.03
C ALA A 24 -0.04 12.53 12.00
N SER A 25 -0.06 11.29 12.45
CA SER A 25 -0.34 10.12 11.61
C SER A 25 -1.84 9.84 11.48
N ASP A 26 -2.58 10.03 12.56
CA ASP A 26 -4.01 9.74 12.62
C ASP A 26 -4.75 10.82 13.40
N VAL A 27 -6.02 11.05 13.08
CA VAL A 27 -6.94 11.93 13.80
C VAL A 27 -8.20 11.14 14.18
N HIS A 28 -8.69 11.37 15.39
CA HIS A 28 -9.90 10.75 15.90
C HIS A 28 -10.90 11.85 16.30
N LEU A 29 -12.09 11.81 15.69
CA LEU A 29 -13.19 12.71 15.98
C LEU A 29 -14.34 11.92 16.60
N THR A 30 -14.70 12.25 17.84
CA THR A 30 -15.74 11.58 18.60
C THR A 30 -16.57 12.60 19.33
N VAL A 31 -17.91 12.53 19.19
CA VAL A 31 -18.85 13.43 19.90
C VAL A 31 -18.64 13.32 21.41
N GLY A 32 -18.61 14.47 22.09
CA GLY A 32 -18.39 14.57 23.53
C GLY A 32 -16.93 14.54 23.96
N SER A 33 -15.98 14.41 23.01
CA SER A 33 -14.53 14.43 23.26
C SER A 33 -13.85 15.58 22.54
N LYS A 34 -12.65 15.96 22.98
CA LYS A 34 -11.78 16.84 22.20
C LYS A 34 -11.36 16.13 20.91
N PRO A 35 -11.13 16.83 19.79
CA PRO A 35 -10.51 16.24 18.61
C PRO A 35 -9.08 15.81 18.95
N MET A 36 -8.78 14.54 18.76
CA MET A 36 -7.51 13.93 19.13
C MET A 36 -6.68 13.61 17.90
N MET A 37 -5.38 13.81 17.96
CA MET A 37 -4.42 13.35 16.97
C MET A 37 -3.42 12.35 17.58
N ARG A 38 -2.92 11.47 16.75
CA ARG A 38 -1.79 10.61 17.09
C ARG A 38 -0.51 11.17 16.52
N CYS A 39 0.42 11.54 17.39
CA CYS A 39 1.72 12.04 17.01
C CYS A 39 2.79 11.22 17.72
N GLN A 40 3.72 10.61 16.97
CA GLN A 40 4.77 9.73 17.51
C GLN A 40 4.23 8.64 18.46
N GLY A 41 3.08 8.04 18.10
CA GLY A 41 2.41 7.00 18.88
C GLY A 41 1.54 7.48 20.04
N LYS A 42 1.64 8.75 20.47
CA LYS A 42 0.87 9.31 21.58
C LYS A 42 -0.38 10.03 21.08
N LEU A 43 -1.49 9.90 21.80
CA LEU A 43 -2.71 10.65 21.56
C LEU A 43 -2.63 12.00 22.26
N LEU A 44 -2.80 13.08 21.49
CA LEU A 44 -2.75 14.47 21.94
C LEU A 44 -3.99 15.22 21.43
N PRO A 45 -4.55 16.20 22.18
CA PRO A 45 -5.63 17.03 21.67
C PRO A 45 -5.11 17.99 20.58
N ILE A 46 -5.91 18.21 19.53
CA ILE A 46 -5.64 19.21 18.49
C ILE A 46 -6.15 20.57 18.94
N ALA A 47 -7.31 20.58 19.63
CA ALA A 47 -7.98 21.77 20.12
C ALA A 47 -8.71 21.47 21.43
N ASP A 48 -9.06 22.52 22.19
CA ASP A 48 -9.75 22.39 23.47
C ASP A 48 -11.27 22.24 23.36
N ASN A 49 -11.84 22.61 22.22
CA ASN A 49 -13.28 22.52 21.98
C ASN A 49 -13.72 21.05 21.87
N ILE A 50 -14.87 20.75 22.47
CA ILE A 50 -15.50 19.42 22.38
C ILE A 50 -16.22 19.29 21.03
N VAL A 51 -16.06 18.14 20.37
CA VAL A 51 -16.75 17.78 19.13
C VAL A 51 -18.23 17.56 19.43
N THR A 52 -19.10 18.27 18.70
CA THR A 52 -20.56 18.13 18.84
C THR A 52 -21.15 17.21 17.79
N ALA A 53 -22.40 16.77 17.99
CA ALA A 53 -23.12 15.97 16.98
C ALA A 53 -23.28 16.75 15.66
N THR A 54 -23.59 18.06 15.74
CA THR A 54 -23.70 18.93 14.57
C THR A 54 -22.37 19.07 13.81
N ASP A 55 -21.23 19.16 14.52
CA ASP A 55 -19.91 19.17 13.87
C ASP A 55 -19.70 17.89 13.04
N MET A 56 -20.07 16.73 13.57
CA MET A 56 -19.89 15.45 12.89
C MET A 56 -20.87 15.22 11.74
N GLU A 57 -22.12 15.69 11.86
CA GLU A 57 -23.09 15.68 10.77
C GLU A 57 -22.65 16.56 9.60
N SER A 58 -22.19 17.78 9.91
CA SER A 58 -21.64 18.71 8.92
C SER A 58 -20.40 18.18 8.25
N PHE A 59 -19.49 17.56 9.03
CA PHE A 59 -18.29 16.90 8.51
C PHE A 59 -18.66 15.74 7.58
N ALA A 60 -19.55 14.84 8.00
CA ALA A 60 -20.01 13.73 7.16
C ALA A 60 -20.63 14.22 5.84
N ALA A 61 -21.47 15.28 5.91
CA ALA A 61 -22.06 15.89 4.72
C ALA A 61 -21.03 16.52 3.76
N ALA A 62 -19.91 17.02 4.29
CA ALA A 62 -18.83 17.63 3.51
C ALA A 62 -17.95 16.59 2.79
N VAL A 63 -17.71 15.41 3.41
CA VAL A 63 -16.76 14.43 2.88
C VAL A 63 -17.41 13.24 2.16
N LEU A 64 -18.68 12.92 2.45
CA LEU A 64 -19.38 11.80 1.84
C LEU A 64 -20.02 12.17 0.49
N THR A 65 -19.67 11.43 -0.55
CA THR A 65 -20.41 11.48 -1.82
C THR A 65 -21.82 10.90 -1.65
N LYS A 66 -22.71 11.10 -2.62
CA LYS A 66 -24.07 10.52 -2.58
C LYS A 66 -24.05 9.00 -2.40
N HIS A 67 -23.14 8.31 -3.09
CA HIS A 67 -22.99 6.85 -3.00
C HIS A 67 -22.56 6.43 -1.60
N LEU A 68 -21.45 7.00 -1.09
CA LEU A 68 -20.91 6.72 0.25
C LEU A 68 -21.92 7.04 1.37
N ASN A 69 -22.70 8.11 1.22
CA ASN A 69 -23.74 8.45 2.18
C ASN A 69 -24.89 7.43 2.20
N THR A 70 -25.24 6.89 1.02
CA THR A 70 -26.26 5.82 0.94
C THR A 70 -25.76 4.56 1.62
N GLU A 71 -24.52 4.19 1.41
CA GLU A 71 -23.86 3.05 2.03
C GLU A 71 -23.75 3.24 3.55
N PHE A 72 -23.26 4.40 4.00
CA PHE A 72 -23.16 4.75 5.41
C PHE A 72 -24.52 4.67 6.13
N LYS A 73 -25.58 5.15 5.49
CA LYS A 73 -26.94 5.03 6.06
C LYS A 73 -27.43 3.58 6.16
N ARG A 74 -27.01 2.71 5.24
CA ARG A 74 -27.41 1.31 5.18
C ARG A 74 -26.64 0.42 6.15
N ILE A 75 -25.31 0.63 6.26
CA ILE A 75 -24.40 -0.26 7.00
C ILE A 75 -24.05 0.32 8.37
N GLY A 76 -23.95 1.65 8.49
CA GLY A 76 -23.52 2.35 9.70
C GLY A 76 -22.03 2.68 9.74
N GLU A 77 -21.26 2.23 8.75
CA GLU A 77 -19.83 2.52 8.59
C GLU A 77 -19.46 2.62 7.12
N VAL A 78 -18.38 3.36 6.81
CA VAL A 78 -17.85 3.49 5.46
C VAL A 78 -16.37 3.86 5.51
N ASP A 79 -15.56 3.15 4.70
CA ASP A 79 -14.15 3.44 4.44
C ASP A 79 -14.02 4.14 3.08
N PHE A 80 -13.23 5.21 3.00
CA PHE A 80 -12.95 5.90 1.74
C PHE A 80 -11.70 6.77 1.83
N ALA A 81 -11.17 7.15 0.67
CA ALA A 81 -10.09 8.11 0.59
C ALA A 81 -10.63 9.51 0.23
N TYR A 82 -10.07 10.53 0.87
CA TYR A 82 -10.43 11.93 0.67
C TYR A 82 -9.18 12.79 0.45
N SER A 83 -9.17 13.62 -0.60
CA SER A 83 -8.09 14.60 -0.79
C SER A 83 -8.43 15.86 -0.03
N LEU A 84 -7.73 16.10 1.07
CA LEU A 84 -7.95 17.28 1.90
C LEU A 84 -7.47 18.55 1.18
N ASN A 85 -6.26 18.47 0.61
CA ASN A 85 -5.66 19.49 -0.24
C ASN A 85 -4.55 18.84 -1.09
N ASP A 86 -3.74 19.64 -1.79
CA ASP A 86 -2.66 19.15 -2.66
C ASP A 86 -1.49 18.48 -1.86
N ALA A 87 -1.40 18.74 -0.55
CA ALA A 87 -0.34 18.23 0.30
C ALA A 87 -0.74 17.03 1.16
N ILE A 88 -2.04 16.86 1.45
CA ILE A 88 -2.56 15.87 2.39
C ILE A 88 -3.73 15.11 1.77
N ARG A 89 -3.60 13.79 1.74
CA ARG A 89 -4.67 12.85 1.46
C ARG A 89 -5.05 12.12 2.75
N CYS A 90 -6.31 11.77 2.90
CA CYS A 90 -6.82 11.09 4.08
C CYS A 90 -7.43 9.74 3.69
N ARG A 91 -7.16 8.70 4.47
CA ARG A 91 -7.99 7.52 4.53
C ARG A 91 -8.92 7.68 5.72
N MET A 92 -10.22 7.70 5.48
CA MET A 92 -11.24 7.97 6.47
C MET A 92 -12.13 6.75 6.67
N ASN A 93 -12.35 6.38 7.94
CA ASN A 93 -13.43 5.49 8.35
C ASN A 93 -14.41 6.33 9.17
N LEU A 94 -15.64 6.47 8.66
CA LEU A 94 -16.76 7.04 9.41
C LEU A 94 -17.63 5.90 9.91
N PHE A 95 -18.01 5.94 11.18
CA PHE A 95 -18.82 4.89 11.79
C PHE A 95 -19.78 5.46 12.84
N ARG A 96 -20.88 4.71 13.09
CA ARG A 96 -21.86 5.05 14.14
C ARG A 96 -21.43 4.47 15.47
N GLN A 97 -21.58 5.28 16.52
CA GLN A 97 -21.42 4.85 17.91
C GLN A 97 -22.39 5.64 18.80
N CYS A 98 -23.07 4.99 19.74
CA CYS A 98 -23.95 5.64 20.73
C CYS A 98 -24.81 6.76 20.10
N ASP A 99 -25.55 6.42 19.05
CA ASP A 99 -26.43 7.32 18.28
C ASP A 99 -25.73 8.54 17.65
N SER A 100 -24.41 8.57 17.62
CA SER A 100 -23.61 9.63 17.01
C SER A 100 -22.68 9.10 15.91
N ILE A 101 -22.09 10.03 15.16
CA ILE A 101 -21.04 9.73 14.16
C ILE A 101 -19.68 9.94 14.80
N ALA A 102 -18.76 9.01 14.55
CA ALA A 102 -17.35 9.16 14.84
C ALA A 102 -16.51 8.95 13.57
N ALA A 103 -15.27 9.42 13.59
CA ALA A 103 -14.34 9.25 12.49
C ALA A 103 -12.94 8.88 12.99
N ALA A 104 -12.34 7.89 12.34
CA ALA A 104 -10.92 7.57 12.41
C ALA A 104 -10.29 7.93 11.07
N ILE A 105 -9.29 8.82 11.08
CA ILE A 105 -8.75 9.44 9.88
C ILE A 105 -7.24 9.28 9.89
N ARG A 106 -6.68 8.59 8.90
CA ARG A 106 -5.24 8.52 8.66
C ARG A 106 -4.83 9.61 7.69
N LEU A 107 -3.81 10.40 8.07
CA LEU A 107 -3.23 11.43 7.23
C LEU A 107 -2.07 10.84 6.43
N ILE A 108 -2.10 11.01 5.11
CA ILE A 108 -1.10 10.52 4.16
C ILE A 108 -0.57 11.74 3.42
N ALA A 109 0.76 11.89 3.35
CA ALA A 109 1.37 12.90 2.50
C ALA A 109 0.96 12.66 1.05
N ALA A 110 0.44 13.67 0.35
CA ALA A 110 0.03 13.52 -1.04
C ALA A 110 1.21 13.39 -1.99
N GLN A 111 2.36 13.93 -1.60
CA GLN A 111 3.60 13.80 -2.37
C GLN A 111 4.13 12.36 -2.26
N ILE A 112 4.35 11.75 -3.42
CA ILE A 112 4.95 10.42 -3.51
C ILE A 112 6.46 10.58 -3.35
N PRO A 113 7.09 9.94 -2.33
CA PRO A 113 8.53 9.98 -2.18
C PRO A 113 9.21 9.19 -3.29
N THR A 114 10.43 9.58 -3.66
CA THR A 114 11.25 8.84 -4.62
C THR A 114 11.81 7.57 -4.01
N CYS A 115 12.30 6.66 -4.86
CA CYS A 115 12.99 5.45 -4.39
C CYS A 115 14.22 5.78 -3.54
N GLU A 116 14.93 6.84 -3.90
CA GLU A 116 16.12 7.34 -3.21
C GLU A 116 15.77 7.94 -1.84
N GLU A 117 14.72 8.76 -1.75
CA GLU A 117 14.24 9.35 -0.49
C GLU A 117 13.79 8.27 0.50
N LEU A 118 13.22 7.18 0.00
CA LEU A 118 12.85 6.02 0.82
C LEU A 118 14.04 5.14 1.18
N GLY A 119 15.21 5.35 0.56
CA GLY A 119 16.39 4.51 0.73
C GLY A 119 16.16 3.08 0.26
N LEU A 120 15.35 2.90 -0.81
CA LEU A 120 15.08 1.56 -1.35
C LEU A 120 16.36 0.93 -1.89
N PRO A 121 16.54 -0.40 -1.67
CA PRO A 121 17.64 -1.13 -2.31
C PRO A 121 17.59 -1.01 -3.83
N GLN A 122 18.74 -0.89 -4.48
CA GLN A 122 18.83 -0.78 -5.94
C GLN A 122 18.11 -1.94 -6.63
N THR A 123 18.22 -3.17 -6.11
CA THR A 123 17.51 -4.35 -6.63
C THR A 123 15.99 -4.18 -6.67
N VAL A 124 15.41 -3.49 -5.67
CA VAL A 124 13.97 -3.18 -5.65
C VAL A 124 13.63 -2.14 -6.70
N CYS A 125 14.48 -1.13 -6.86
CA CYS A 125 14.32 -0.12 -7.92
C CYS A 125 14.47 -0.75 -9.32
N ASP A 126 15.37 -1.71 -9.49
CA ASP A 126 15.63 -2.40 -10.77
C ASP A 126 14.44 -3.25 -11.24
N PHE A 127 13.47 -3.56 -10.38
CA PHE A 127 12.23 -4.21 -10.82
C PHE A 127 11.45 -3.38 -11.85
N THR A 128 11.68 -2.08 -11.93
CA THR A 128 11.10 -1.21 -12.97
C THR A 128 11.65 -1.48 -14.37
N ALA A 129 12.81 -2.15 -14.50
CA ALA A 129 13.39 -2.52 -15.78
C ALA A 129 12.85 -3.85 -16.34
N LEU A 130 12.07 -4.59 -15.57
CA LEU A 130 11.44 -5.82 -16.01
C LEU A 130 10.37 -5.54 -17.07
N LYS A 131 10.26 -6.43 -18.05
CA LYS A 131 9.26 -6.32 -19.13
C LYS A 131 7.95 -7.00 -18.79
N ASN A 132 8.01 -8.10 -18.03
CA ASN A 132 6.86 -8.90 -17.63
C ASN A 132 7.20 -9.75 -16.39
N GLY A 133 6.16 -10.39 -15.86
CA GLY A 133 6.26 -11.27 -14.72
C GLY A 133 5.64 -10.70 -13.46
N LEU A 134 5.78 -11.41 -12.36
CA LEU A 134 5.22 -11.06 -11.05
C LEU A 134 6.31 -10.58 -10.11
N VAL A 135 6.13 -9.41 -9.53
CA VAL A 135 6.96 -8.87 -8.44
C VAL A 135 6.06 -8.69 -7.22
N LEU A 136 6.53 -9.18 -6.08
CA LEU A 136 5.79 -9.13 -4.83
C LEU A 136 6.49 -8.23 -3.81
N ILE A 137 5.78 -7.24 -3.30
CA ILE A 137 6.19 -6.44 -2.14
C ILE A 137 5.39 -6.92 -0.94
N THR A 138 6.04 -7.57 0.01
CA THR A 138 5.36 -8.21 1.13
C THR A 138 5.77 -7.63 2.48
N GLY A 139 5.06 -7.97 3.54
CA GLY A 139 5.36 -7.51 4.89
C GLY A 139 4.08 -7.28 5.70
N PRO A 140 4.19 -7.09 7.02
CA PRO A 140 3.05 -6.86 7.90
C PRO A 140 2.27 -5.58 7.51
N THR A 141 1.11 -5.41 8.12
CA THR A 141 0.35 -4.15 7.99
C THR A 141 1.20 -2.97 8.49
N CYS A 142 1.10 -1.82 7.82
CA CYS A 142 1.88 -0.62 8.14
C CYS A 142 3.41 -0.76 7.96
N SER A 143 3.88 -1.72 7.16
CA SER A 143 5.31 -1.85 6.82
C SER A 143 5.77 -0.94 5.67
N GLY A 144 4.88 -0.12 5.09
CA GLY A 144 5.22 0.84 4.02
C GLY A 144 5.13 0.27 2.60
N LYS A 145 4.47 -0.87 2.38
CA LYS A 145 4.30 -1.50 1.06
C LYS A 145 3.68 -0.57 0.02
N SER A 146 2.57 0.10 0.38
CA SER A 146 1.89 1.04 -0.53
C SER A 146 2.80 2.20 -0.94
N THR A 147 3.59 2.73 0.00
CA THR A 147 4.54 3.81 -0.27
C THR A 147 5.67 3.35 -1.20
N THR A 148 6.20 2.14 -0.98
CA THR A 148 7.22 1.54 -1.85
C THR A 148 6.67 1.30 -3.25
N LEU A 149 5.45 0.74 -3.39
CA LEU A 149 4.81 0.56 -4.68
C LEU A 149 4.54 1.90 -5.38
N ALA A 150 4.04 2.90 -4.64
CA ALA A 150 3.83 4.23 -5.21
C ALA A 150 5.14 4.83 -5.75
N ALA A 151 6.25 4.69 -5.03
CA ALA A 151 7.57 5.14 -5.50
C ALA A 151 8.02 4.39 -6.78
N ILE A 152 7.82 3.06 -6.84
CA ILE A 152 8.13 2.24 -8.01
C ILE A 152 7.27 2.68 -9.22
N ILE A 153 5.97 2.87 -9.04
CA ILE A 153 5.06 3.33 -10.09
C ILE A 153 5.43 4.75 -10.55
N ASN A 154 5.78 5.64 -9.59
CA ASN A 154 6.22 6.99 -9.94
C ASN A 154 7.53 6.98 -10.74
N LYS A 155 8.48 6.11 -10.40
CA LYS A 155 9.72 5.92 -11.16
C LYS A 155 9.45 5.43 -12.58
N LEU A 156 8.57 4.45 -12.77
CA LEU A 156 8.12 4.02 -14.11
C LEU A 156 7.51 5.18 -14.88
N ASN A 157 6.63 5.96 -14.25
CA ASN A 157 5.97 7.12 -14.84
C ASN A 157 6.94 8.24 -15.27
N GLU A 158 8.08 8.37 -14.63
CA GLU A 158 9.13 9.34 -14.98
C GLU A 158 10.04 8.86 -16.11
N GLU A 159 10.34 7.57 -16.14
CA GLU A 159 11.39 7.02 -16.99
C GLU A 159 10.86 6.40 -18.28
N GLN A 160 9.66 5.80 -18.26
CA GLN A 160 9.13 4.98 -19.33
C GLN A 160 7.81 5.51 -19.90
N SER A 161 7.48 5.12 -21.13
CA SER A 161 6.20 5.47 -21.80
C SER A 161 5.36 4.20 -21.88
N MET A 162 4.48 4.00 -20.91
CA MET A 162 3.70 2.79 -20.70
C MET A 162 2.27 3.12 -20.27
N HIS A 163 1.37 2.15 -20.39
CA HIS A 163 0.06 2.18 -19.74
C HIS A 163 0.13 1.41 -18.42
N ILE A 164 -0.09 2.09 -17.32
CA ILE A 164 -0.09 1.53 -15.96
C ILE A 164 -1.52 1.53 -15.44
N LEU A 165 -1.98 0.38 -14.97
CA LEU A 165 -3.28 0.24 -14.32
C LEU A 165 -3.09 -0.18 -12.87
N THR A 166 -3.70 0.55 -11.93
CA THR A 166 -3.68 0.16 -10.52
C THR A 166 -5.08 -0.24 -10.02
N LEU A 167 -5.12 -1.21 -9.13
CA LEU A 167 -6.31 -1.67 -8.41
C LEU A 167 -6.01 -1.55 -6.92
N GLU A 168 -6.73 -0.70 -6.19
CA GLU A 168 -6.43 -0.33 -4.81
C GLU A 168 -7.68 -0.31 -3.92
N ASP A 169 -7.49 -0.42 -2.60
CA ASP A 169 -8.58 -0.44 -1.61
C ASP A 169 -8.15 0.27 -0.30
N PRO A 170 -8.31 1.60 -0.23
CA PRO A 170 -8.54 2.58 -1.29
C PRO A 170 -7.26 3.04 -1.99
N VAL A 171 -7.37 3.97 -2.97
CA VAL A 171 -6.24 4.66 -3.60
C VAL A 171 -5.58 5.59 -2.58
N GLU A 172 -4.36 5.24 -2.12
CA GLU A 172 -3.61 6.03 -1.13
C GLU A 172 -2.87 7.21 -1.77
N TYR A 173 -2.20 6.99 -2.89
CA TYR A 173 -1.43 8.01 -3.62
C TYR A 173 -2.02 8.26 -5.00
N LYS A 174 -2.16 9.53 -5.39
CA LYS A 174 -2.56 9.89 -6.74
C LYS A 174 -1.33 10.19 -7.59
N HIS A 175 -1.20 9.50 -8.72
CA HIS A 175 -0.12 9.72 -9.65
C HIS A 175 -0.52 10.79 -10.68
N ALA A 176 0.27 11.87 -10.76
CA ALA A 176 0.15 12.81 -11.86
C ALA A 176 0.69 12.17 -13.16
N ALA A 177 0.03 12.35 -14.28
CA ALA A 177 0.51 11.87 -15.57
C ALA A 177 1.84 12.57 -15.94
N LYS A 178 2.86 11.78 -16.29
CA LYS A 178 4.17 12.23 -16.80
C LYS A 178 4.42 11.61 -18.18
N LYS A 179 5.20 10.53 -18.24
CA LYS A 179 5.43 9.79 -19.49
C LYS A 179 4.44 8.65 -19.71
N CYS A 180 3.84 8.14 -18.62
CA CYS A 180 2.86 7.05 -18.65
C CYS A 180 1.42 7.57 -18.66
N ILE A 181 0.52 6.75 -19.20
CA ILE A 181 -0.91 6.81 -18.88
C ILE A 181 -1.10 5.98 -17.61
N ILE A 182 -1.72 6.56 -16.58
CA ILE A 182 -1.99 5.85 -15.33
C ILE A 182 -3.49 5.88 -15.04
N ASN A 183 -4.10 4.69 -15.01
CA ASN A 183 -5.48 4.50 -14.61
C ASN A 183 -5.51 3.85 -13.23
N GLN A 184 -5.90 4.63 -12.21
CA GLN A 184 -6.06 4.15 -10.85
C GLN A 184 -7.53 3.85 -10.59
N ARG A 185 -7.83 2.62 -10.17
CA ARG A 185 -9.20 2.15 -9.92
C ARG A 185 -9.34 1.68 -8.48
N GLU A 186 -10.29 2.25 -7.78
CA GLU A 186 -10.61 1.93 -6.39
C GLU A 186 -11.67 0.84 -6.29
N VAL A 187 -11.43 -0.17 -5.46
CA VAL A 187 -12.41 -1.21 -5.15
C VAL A 187 -13.58 -0.58 -4.38
N GLY A 188 -14.81 -0.95 -4.73
CA GLY A 188 -16.02 -0.37 -4.17
C GLY A 188 -16.56 0.83 -4.96
N SER A 189 -15.68 1.69 -5.48
CA SER A 189 -16.07 2.87 -6.27
C SER A 189 -16.00 2.61 -7.77
N ASP A 190 -14.85 2.15 -8.30
CA ASP A 190 -14.57 2.02 -9.72
C ASP A 190 -14.64 0.57 -10.21
N THR A 191 -14.49 -0.38 -9.29
CA THR A 191 -14.61 -1.81 -9.56
C THR A 191 -15.21 -2.53 -8.36
N LYS A 192 -15.89 -3.66 -8.60
CA LYS A 192 -16.57 -4.42 -7.54
C LYS A 192 -15.62 -5.18 -6.61
N SER A 193 -14.46 -5.60 -7.12
CA SER A 193 -13.46 -6.36 -6.37
C SER A 193 -12.12 -6.35 -7.13
N PHE A 194 -11.04 -6.71 -6.46
CA PHE A 194 -9.74 -6.92 -7.09
C PHE A 194 -9.81 -7.92 -8.25
N ALA A 195 -10.46 -9.06 -8.05
CA ALA A 195 -10.62 -10.08 -9.08
C ALA A 195 -11.42 -9.59 -10.30
N ALA A 196 -12.48 -8.80 -10.08
CA ALA A 196 -13.27 -8.25 -11.18
C ALA A 196 -12.48 -7.17 -11.95
N GLY A 197 -11.81 -6.26 -11.23
CA GLY A 197 -10.98 -5.22 -11.82
C GLY A 197 -9.83 -5.81 -12.62
N LEU A 198 -9.14 -6.82 -12.08
CA LEU A 198 -7.99 -7.46 -12.74
C LEU A 198 -8.41 -8.24 -14.00
N ARG A 199 -9.56 -8.92 -13.98
CA ARG A 199 -10.12 -9.54 -15.19
C ARG A 199 -10.47 -8.50 -16.28
N SER A 200 -10.93 -7.31 -15.88
CA SER A 200 -11.19 -6.21 -16.83
C SER A 200 -9.88 -5.65 -17.39
N ALA A 201 -8.90 -5.43 -16.52
CA ALA A 201 -7.58 -4.90 -16.85
C ALA A 201 -6.92 -5.62 -18.04
N LEU A 202 -7.06 -6.95 -18.14
CA LEU A 202 -6.52 -7.75 -19.25
C LEU A 202 -7.09 -7.39 -20.64
N ARG A 203 -8.11 -6.52 -20.70
CA ARG A 203 -8.72 -5.99 -21.96
C ARG A 203 -8.56 -4.49 -22.11
N GLU A 204 -7.79 -3.87 -21.22
CA GLU A 204 -7.56 -2.43 -21.17
C GLU A 204 -6.16 -2.04 -21.69
N ASP A 205 -5.43 -3.03 -22.27
CA ASP A 205 -4.10 -2.88 -22.87
C ASP A 205 -3.04 -2.27 -21.93
N PRO A 206 -2.91 -2.72 -20.66
CA PRO A 206 -1.88 -2.23 -19.78
C PRO A 206 -0.55 -2.96 -20.01
N ASP A 207 0.57 -2.25 -19.93
CA ASP A 207 1.90 -2.84 -19.83
C ASP A 207 2.20 -3.27 -18.39
N VAL A 208 1.75 -2.47 -17.42
CA VAL A 208 1.98 -2.68 -15.99
C VAL A 208 0.66 -2.71 -15.24
N ILE A 209 0.50 -3.70 -14.38
CA ILE A 209 -0.66 -3.82 -13.48
C ILE A 209 -0.16 -3.81 -12.02
N MET A 210 -0.69 -2.91 -11.20
CA MET A 210 -0.46 -2.94 -9.77
C MET A 210 -1.72 -3.40 -9.04
N VAL A 211 -1.62 -4.44 -8.24
CA VAL A 211 -2.70 -4.97 -7.41
C VAL A 211 -2.36 -4.68 -5.95
N GLY A 212 -3.14 -3.82 -5.32
CA GLY A 212 -2.91 -3.37 -3.95
C GLY A 212 -2.71 -4.53 -2.99
N GLU A 213 -3.51 -5.59 -3.11
CA GLU A 213 -3.40 -6.79 -2.28
C GLU A 213 -3.97 -8.04 -2.95
N LEU A 214 -3.30 -9.19 -2.75
CA LEU A 214 -3.75 -10.52 -3.19
C LEU A 214 -4.34 -11.27 -1.98
N ARG A 215 -5.67 -11.12 -1.77
CA ARG A 215 -6.37 -11.69 -0.61
C ARG A 215 -7.01 -13.04 -0.85
N ASP A 216 -7.35 -13.35 -2.10
CA ASP A 216 -8.16 -14.50 -2.47
C ASP A 216 -7.59 -15.25 -3.67
N LYS A 217 -8.08 -16.49 -3.84
CA LYS A 217 -7.69 -17.42 -4.90
C LYS A 217 -7.93 -16.85 -6.30
N ASP A 218 -9.04 -16.16 -6.51
CA ASP A 218 -9.43 -15.65 -7.83
C ASP A 218 -8.54 -14.49 -8.27
N THR A 219 -8.24 -13.57 -7.36
CA THR A 219 -7.31 -12.47 -7.59
C THR A 219 -5.90 -12.99 -7.87
N MET A 220 -5.42 -13.96 -7.05
CA MET A 220 -4.11 -14.59 -7.23
C MET A 220 -4.02 -15.31 -8.59
N SER A 221 -5.02 -16.14 -8.95
CA SER A 221 -5.04 -16.86 -10.22
C SER A 221 -5.00 -15.90 -11.41
N THR A 222 -5.73 -14.79 -11.34
CA THR A 222 -5.77 -13.79 -12.42
C THR A 222 -4.45 -13.02 -12.50
N ALA A 223 -3.81 -12.69 -11.37
CA ALA A 223 -2.49 -12.04 -11.34
C ALA A 223 -1.39 -12.95 -11.95
N LEU A 224 -1.38 -14.24 -11.61
CA LEU A 224 -0.46 -15.21 -12.22
C LEU A 224 -0.66 -15.28 -13.74
N LYS A 225 -1.91 -15.35 -14.22
CA LYS A 225 -2.22 -15.35 -15.66
C LYS A 225 -1.75 -14.06 -16.35
N ALA A 226 -1.99 -12.89 -15.75
CA ALA A 226 -1.53 -11.62 -16.28
C ALA A 226 -0.01 -11.60 -16.44
N ALA A 227 0.72 -12.02 -15.41
CA ALA A 227 2.18 -12.11 -15.42
C ALA A 227 2.72 -13.11 -16.46
N GLU A 228 2.01 -14.21 -16.67
CA GLU A 228 2.37 -15.26 -17.64
C GLU A 228 2.10 -14.80 -19.10
N THR A 229 1.07 -13.97 -19.30
CA THR A 229 0.67 -13.46 -20.62
C THR A 229 1.36 -12.17 -21.06
N GLY A 230 2.41 -11.75 -20.36
CA GLY A 230 3.29 -10.67 -20.82
C GLY A 230 3.20 -9.37 -20.06
N HIS A 231 2.31 -9.24 -19.07
CA HIS A 231 2.20 -8.03 -18.25
C HIS A 231 3.24 -8.03 -17.11
N LEU A 232 3.74 -6.86 -16.75
CA LEU A 232 4.48 -6.68 -15.50
C LEU A 232 3.48 -6.42 -14.36
N VAL A 233 3.41 -7.36 -13.42
CA VAL A 233 2.46 -7.31 -12.31
C VAL A 233 3.20 -7.03 -11.01
N PHE A 234 2.87 -5.92 -10.36
CA PHE A 234 3.26 -5.65 -8.97
C PHE A 234 2.09 -5.96 -8.05
N ALA A 235 2.34 -6.67 -6.94
CA ALA A 235 1.27 -6.95 -5.99
C ALA A 235 1.80 -7.05 -4.56
N THR A 236 0.88 -6.99 -3.56
CA THR A 236 1.25 -7.17 -2.17
C THR A 236 0.64 -8.40 -1.53
N LEU A 237 1.34 -8.89 -0.49
CA LEU A 237 0.89 -9.92 0.44
C LEU A 237 1.31 -9.55 1.88
N HIS A 238 0.64 -10.13 2.89
CA HIS A 238 0.95 -9.92 4.30
C HIS A 238 1.82 -11.05 4.88
N THR A 239 2.93 -11.38 4.20
CA THR A 239 3.90 -12.40 4.62
C THR A 239 5.22 -11.75 5.00
N GLY A 240 5.94 -12.33 5.98
CA GLY A 240 7.14 -11.74 6.58
C GLY A 240 8.45 -12.08 5.88
N ASP A 241 8.47 -13.12 5.02
CA ASP A 241 9.66 -13.61 4.33
C ASP A 241 9.28 -14.25 2.98
N ALA A 242 10.28 -14.51 2.14
CA ALA A 242 10.09 -15.03 0.79
C ALA A 242 9.61 -16.49 0.78
N VAL A 243 10.09 -17.32 1.70
CA VAL A 243 9.70 -18.73 1.83
C VAL A 243 8.22 -18.85 2.16
N THR A 244 7.79 -18.12 3.17
CA THR A 244 6.37 -18.04 3.58
C THR A 244 5.51 -17.45 2.46
N THR A 245 6.02 -16.47 1.69
CA THR A 245 5.30 -15.88 0.56
C THR A 245 5.03 -16.92 -0.51
N VAL A 246 6.04 -17.67 -0.94
CA VAL A 246 5.89 -18.73 -1.95
C VAL A 246 4.95 -19.83 -1.46
N SER A 247 5.12 -20.28 -0.21
CA SER A 247 4.24 -21.28 0.40
C SER A 247 2.79 -20.83 0.42
N ARG A 248 2.54 -19.59 0.86
CA ARG A 248 1.20 -18.99 0.94
C ARG A 248 0.49 -18.94 -0.41
N ILE A 249 1.23 -18.62 -1.48
CA ILE A 249 0.67 -18.62 -2.85
C ILE A 249 0.26 -20.03 -3.26
N ILE A 250 1.09 -21.04 -2.99
CA ILE A 250 0.79 -22.44 -3.31
C ILE A 250 -0.44 -22.92 -2.51
N ASP A 251 -0.55 -22.53 -1.25
CA ASP A 251 -1.63 -22.93 -0.34
C ASP A 251 -3.00 -22.38 -0.72
N PHE A 252 -3.08 -21.30 -1.51
CA PHE A 252 -4.35 -20.85 -2.09
C PHE A 252 -4.98 -21.89 -3.03
N PHE A 253 -4.19 -22.88 -3.52
CA PHE A 253 -4.60 -23.83 -4.56
C PHE A 253 -4.36 -25.29 -4.15
N PRO A 254 -4.99 -25.79 -3.09
CA PRO A 254 -4.70 -27.12 -2.56
C PRO A 254 -4.92 -28.25 -3.59
N GLU A 255 -5.87 -28.05 -4.51
CA GLU A 255 -6.21 -29.05 -5.54
C GLU A 255 -5.28 -29.05 -6.76
N ASN A 256 -4.57 -27.91 -7.01
CA ASN A 256 -3.79 -27.67 -8.22
C ASN A 256 -2.35 -27.22 -7.93
N GLN A 257 -1.78 -27.64 -6.80
CA GLN A 257 -0.47 -27.14 -6.33
C GLN A 257 0.64 -27.30 -7.38
N GLN A 258 0.70 -28.43 -8.10
CA GLN A 258 1.76 -28.68 -9.08
C GLN A 258 1.68 -27.70 -10.27
N GLN A 259 0.48 -27.40 -10.72
CA GLN A 259 0.28 -26.41 -11.78
C GLN A 259 0.72 -25.03 -11.31
N ILE A 260 0.32 -24.62 -10.09
CA ILE A 260 0.67 -23.31 -9.53
C ILE A 260 2.18 -23.17 -9.29
N LYS A 261 2.84 -24.22 -8.79
CA LYS A 261 4.31 -24.23 -8.67
C LYS A 261 4.99 -23.98 -10.01
N SER A 262 4.48 -24.60 -11.07
CA SER A 262 5.02 -24.42 -12.43
C SER A 262 4.78 -23.00 -12.96
N GLN A 263 3.57 -22.46 -12.79
CA GLN A 263 3.24 -21.08 -13.18
C GLN A 263 4.05 -20.06 -12.40
N LEU A 264 4.09 -20.19 -11.06
CA LEU A 264 4.85 -19.29 -10.20
C LEU A 264 6.34 -19.33 -10.55
N ALA A 265 6.91 -20.53 -10.76
CA ALA A 265 8.30 -20.67 -11.19
C ALA A 265 8.58 -20.01 -12.54
N ALA A 266 7.59 -19.94 -13.44
CA ALA A 266 7.73 -19.30 -14.75
C ALA A 266 7.64 -17.77 -14.64
N CYS A 267 6.64 -17.22 -13.95
CA CYS A 267 6.33 -15.80 -13.98
C CYS A 267 6.90 -14.97 -12.82
N LEU A 268 7.24 -15.57 -11.66
CA LEU A 268 7.82 -14.81 -10.53
C LEU A 268 9.18 -14.24 -10.91
N GLN A 269 9.40 -12.96 -10.64
CA GLN A 269 10.67 -12.26 -10.90
C GLN A 269 11.40 -11.87 -9.61
N GLY A 270 10.66 -11.49 -8.57
CA GLY A 270 11.26 -11.17 -7.29
C GLY A 270 10.24 -11.01 -6.17
N ILE A 271 10.75 -11.10 -4.95
CA ILE A 271 10.01 -10.81 -3.72
C ILE A 271 10.87 -9.86 -2.89
N ALA A 272 10.28 -8.76 -2.43
CA ALA A 272 10.88 -7.86 -1.46
C ALA A 272 9.98 -7.84 -0.21
N CYS A 273 10.44 -8.46 0.87
CA CYS A 273 9.74 -8.47 2.15
C CYS A 273 10.21 -7.29 2.98
N GLN A 274 9.29 -6.42 3.36
CA GLN A 274 9.58 -5.13 3.98
C GLN A 274 9.05 -5.05 5.41
N GLU A 275 9.89 -4.52 6.30
CA GLU A 275 9.54 -4.20 7.68
C GLU A 275 10.05 -2.80 8.02
N LEU A 276 9.30 -2.04 8.84
CA LEU A 276 9.72 -0.72 9.30
C LEU A 276 10.25 -0.81 10.73
N LEU A 277 11.53 -0.49 10.89
CA LEU A 277 12.22 -0.43 12.18
C LEU A 277 12.31 1.03 12.67
N PRO A 278 12.30 1.30 13.99
CA PRO A 278 12.64 2.61 14.51
C PRO A 278 14.03 3.03 14.05
N ASN A 279 14.20 4.28 13.60
CA ASN A 279 15.52 4.79 13.28
C ASN A 279 16.35 5.04 14.56
N ALA A 280 17.68 5.12 14.40
CA ALA A 280 18.60 5.30 15.52
C ALA A 280 18.34 6.59 16.33
N TYR A 281 17.71 7.60 15.72
CA TYR A 281 17.46 8.92 16.32
C TYR A 281 16.10 8.99 17.03
N GLY A 282 15.26 7.95 16.96
CA GLY A 282 13.95 7.90 17.61
C GLY A 282 12.87 8.80 17.00
N ASN A 283 13.13 9.45 15.86
CA ASN A 283 12.22 10.42 15.23
C ASN A 283 11.64 9.93 13.89
N GLY A 284 11.73 8.66 13.57
CA GLY A 284 11.22 8.09 12.33
C GLY A 284 11.41 6.58 12.23
N ARG A 285 11.18 6.05 11.03
CA ARG A 285 11.34 4.62 10.73
C ARG A 285 12.20 4.43 9.49
N VAL A 286 12.90 3.31 9.44
CA VAL A 286 13.74 2.88 8.31
C VAL A 286 13.22 1.53 7.83
N ALA A 287 13.12 1.35 6.52
CA ALA A 287 12.71 0.07 5.94
C ALA A 287 13.88 -0.93 5.94
N ALA A 288 13.62 -2.10 6.50
CA ALA A 288 14.48 -3.27 6.38
C ALA A 288 13.87 -4.24 5.38
N PHE A 289 14.73 -4.89 4.57
CA PHE A 289 14.30 -5.75 3.49
C PHE A 289 14.91 -7.15 3.59
N GLU A 290 14.11 -8.15 3.18
CA GLU A 290 14.61 -9.40 2.62
C GLU A 290 14.30 -9.38 1.13
N ILE A 291 15.28 -9.70 0.29
CA ILE A 291 15.11 -9.64 -1.16
C ILE A 291 15.50 -10.98 -1.76
N MET A 292 14.59 -11.55 -2.55
CA MET A 292 14.81 -12.70 -3.40
C MET A 292 14.58 -12.31 -4.86
N THR A 293 15.58 -12.50 -5.71
CA THR A 293 15.48 -12.37 -7.16
C THR A 293 15.50 -13.73 -7.81
N MET A 294 14.79 -13.92 -8.91
CA MET A 294 14.62 -15.24 -9.49
C MET A 294 15.82 -15.66 -10.34
N THR A 295 16.40 -16.79 -9.99
CA THR A 295 17.43 -17.51 -10.76
C THR A 295 16.90 -18.82 -11.30
N PRO A 296 17.56 -19.46 -12.31
CA PRO A 296 17.16 -20.79 -12.79
C PRO A 296 17.09 -21.84 -11.67
N ALA A 297 18.00 -21.77 -10.68
CA ALA A 297 18.01 -22.66 -9.54
C ALA A 297 16.75 -22.51 -8.66
N LEU A 298 16.40 -21.25 -8.31
CA LEU A 298 15.21 -20.97 -7.52
C LEU A 298 13.92 -21.36 -8.24
N ARG A 299 13.85 -21.12 -9.57
CA ARG A 299 12.71 -21.58 -10.39
C ARG A 299 12.53 -23.09 -10.30
N ASN A 300 13.64 -23.85 -10.32
CA ASN A 300 13.59 -25.31 -10.20
C ASN A 300 13.12 -25.74 -8.80
N LEU A 301 13.62 -25.13 -7.72
CA LEU A 301 13.19 -25.43 -6.36
C LEU A 301 11.69 -25.19 -6.15
N ILE A 302 11.16 -24.09 -6.67
CA ILE A 302 9.72 -23.79 -6.58
C ILE A 302 8.92 -24.86 -7.36
N ARG A 303 9.35 -25.22 -8.57
CA ARG A 303 8.69 -26.24 -9.40
C ARG A 303 8.66 -27.61 -8.73
N GLU A 304 9.75 -27.97 -8.05
CA GLU A 304 9.86 -29.22 -7.30
C GLU A 304 9.18 -29.19 -5.92
N GLY A 305 8.74 -28.02 -5.47
CA GLY A 305 8.12 -27.83 -4.15
C GLY A 305 9.12 -27.82 -2.98
N LYS A 306 10.41 -27.67 -3.27
CA LYS A 306 11.48 -27.57 -2.26
C LYS A 306 11.63 -26.16 -1.70
N VAL A 307 10.50 -25.53 -1.33
CA VAL A 307 10.42 -24.12 -0.91
C VAL A 307 11.30 -23.83 0.31
N HIS A 308 11.45 -24.79 1.23
CA HIS A 308 12.30 -24.68 2.41
C HIS A 308 13.79 -24.43 2.10
N GLN A 309 14.25 -24.73 0.88
CA GLN A 309 15.64 -24.50 0.48
C GLN A 309 15.90 -23.09 -0.05
N LEU A 310 14.85 -22.28 -0.31
CA LEU A 310 15.00 -20.92 -0.86
C LEU A 310 15.85 -20.03 0.04
N GLU A 311 15.74 -20.14 1.35
CA GLU A 311 16.49 -19.33 2.32
C GLU A 311 18.01 -19.47 2.12
N SER A 312 18.51 -20.69 1.94
CA SER A 312 19.94 -20.94 1.71
C SER A 312 20.45 -20.26 0.42
N PHE A 313 19.59 -20.20 -0.62
CA PHE A 313 19.93 -19.51 -1.86
C PHE A 313 19.88 -17.97 -1.68
N ILE A 314 18.96 -17.43 -0.87
CA ILE A 314 18.93 -16.01 -0.56
C ILE A 314 20.22 -15.62 0.17
N GLN A 315 20.66 -16.40 1.17
CA GLN A 315 21.89 -16.18 1.93
C GLN A 315 23.15 -16.11 1.04
N THR A 316 23.23 -16.95 0.01
CA THR A 316 24.39 -17.03 -0.89
C THR A 316 24.24 -16.22 -2.16
N GLY A 317 23.06 -15.62 -2.40
CA GLY A 317 22.69 -14.96 -3.65
C GLY A 317 23.06 -13.48 -3.76
N ILE A 318 24.03 -12.97 -3.01
CA ILE A 318 24.41 -11.55 -2.98
C ILE A 318 24.71 -11.01 -4.38
N GLN A 319 25.39 -11.79 -5.22
CA GLN A 319 25.72 -11.40 -6.60
C GLN A 319 24.48 -11.16 -7.49
N TYR A 320 23.32 -11.65 -7.10
CA TYR A 320 22.03 -11.43 -7.77
C TYR A 320 21.18 -10.35 -7.07
N GLY A 321 21.76 -9.62 -6.12
CA GLY A 321 21.06 -8.60 -5.34
C GLY A 321 20.17 -9.16 -4.24
N MET A 322 20.31 -10.46 -3.90
CA MET A 322 19.57 -11.08 -2.79
C MET A 322 20.20 -10.69 -1.46
N ILE A 323 19.38 -10.60 -0.43
CA ILE A 323 19.83 -10.33 0.94
C ILE A 323 18.79 -10.87 1.92
N THR A 324 19.25 -11.49 3.01
CA THR A 324 18.37 -11.87 4.11
C THR A 324 18.00 -10.65 4.94
N LYS A 325 16.86 -10.70 5.61
CA LYS A 325 16.44 -9.63 6.54
C LYS A 325 17.49 -9.39 7.63
N ALA A 326 18.08 -10.45 8.19
CA ALA A 326 19.09 -10.35 9.22
C ALA A 326 20.35 -9.62 8.74
N ASP A 327 20.81 -9.92 7.52
CA ASP A 327 21.97 -9.25 6.93
C ASP A 327 21.66 -7.78 6.60
N TYR A 328 20.45 -7.49 6.13
CA TYR A 328 20.03 -6.12 5.85
C TYR A 328 19.97 -5.29 7.14
N ILE A 329 19.43 -5.85 8.22
CA ILE A 329 19.40 -5.18 9.54
C ILE A 329 20.81 -4.93 10.04
N ARG A 330 21.73 -5.91 9.91
CA ARG A 330 23.17 -5.73 10.28
C ARG A 330 23.81 -4.60 9.47
N LYS A 331 23.51 -4.49 8.19
CA LYS A 331 23.96 -3.37 7.34
C LYS A 331 23.42 -2.03 7.86
N LEU A 332 22.13 -1.93 8.17
CA LEU A 332 21.55 -0.70 8.71
C LEU A 332 22.15 -0.31 10.07
N GLN A 333 22.50 -1.29 10.91
CA GLN A 333 23.20 -1.05 12.18
C GLN A 333 24.64 -0.55 11.98
N GLN A 334 25.36 -1.09 11.00
CA GLN A 334 26.69 -0.63 10.63
C GLN A 334 26.67 0.80 10.06
N GLU A 335 25.62 1.14 9.31
CA GLU A 335 25.37 2.49 8.79
C GLU A 335 24.86 3.48 9.86
N GLY A 336 24.62 3.02 11.09
CA GLY A 336 24.08 3.84 12.18
C GLY A 336 22.63 4.29 11.98
N LYS A 337 21.88 3.63 11.10
CA LYS A 337 20.47 3.95 10.81
C LYS A 337 19.49 3.34 11.80
N VAL A 338 19.86 2.22 12.41
CA VAL A 338 19.06 1.47 13.40
C VAL A 338 19.95 1.18 14.61
N GLN A 339 19.38 1.18 15.81
CA GLN A 339 20.11 0.83 17.03
C GLN A 339 20.57 -0.63 16.98
N LYS A 340 21.74 -0.89 17.66
CA LYS A 340 22.30 -2.24 17.76
C LYS A 340 21.46 -3.11 18.69
#